data_d8f0dd37347cb3287a36efd38ae1de41
#
_entry.id   d8f0dd37347cb3287a36efd38ae1de41
#
_cell.length_a   1.000
_cell.length_b   1.000
_cell.length_c   1.000
_cell.angle_alpha   90.00
_cell.angle_beta   90.00
_cell.angle_gamma   90.00
#
_symmetry.space_group_name_H-M   'P 1'
#
loop_
_entity.id
_entity.type
_entity.pdbx_description
1 polymer ?
#
loop_
_entity_poly.entity_id
_entity_poly.type
_entity_poly.pdbx_seq_one_letter_code
_entity_poly.pdbx_strand_id
1 'polypeptide(L)'
;MKWCRFSTGGNIAYGIIEGDQVIEVEGTPFDTYTKTSNVQPLSSVKLEVPVIPPTFYAAGINYPEHITWAAAKVGTQPDIPKAADVGYRAVNALVPTEHPIEVPKDAHEDLQYEGELVAVIGKKCRNVTEDQALDYVLGLTIGNDVSERTWQKNDRTMWRAKNTDTFKP
;
A
#
# COMPACT_ATOMS: atom_id res chain seq x y z
N MET A 1 8.71 15.26 5.22
CA MET A 1 9.34 14.29 6.15
C MET A 1 9.12 12.91 5.58
N LYS A 2 10.14 12.03 5.58
CA LYS A 2 10.01 10.65 5.11
C LYS A 2 10.04 9.72 6.32
N TRP A 3 8.89 9.15 6.63
CA TRP A 3 8.76 8.13 7.67
C TRP A 3 9.13 6.76 7.13
N CYS A 4 9.71 5.94 7.98
CA CYS A 4 9.88 4.52 7.74
C CYS A 4 9.58 3.72 9.01
N ARG A 5 9.36 2.45 8.82
CA ARG A 5 9.41 1.44 9.86
C ARG A 5 10.56 0.51 9.49
N PHE A 6 11.44 0.22 10.40
CA PHE A 6 12.67 -0.51 10.09
C PHE A 6 13.04 -1.48 11.19
N SER A 7 13.83 -2.48 10.85
CA SER A 7 14.36 -3.42 11.83
C SER A 7 15.89 -3.42 11.81
N THR A 8 16.46 -3.57 13.02
CA THR A 8 17.87 -3.78 13.25
C THR A 8 18.05 -4.68 14.47
N GLY A 9 18.91 -5.70 14.37
CA GLY A 9 19.13 -6.65 15.46
C GLY A 9 17.86 -7.36 15.98
N GLY A 10 16.83 -7.50 15.15
CA GLY A 10 15.55 -8.12 15.50
C GLY A 10 14.52 -7.19 16.17
N ASN A 11 14.89 -5.93 16.46
CA ASN A 11 13.98 -4.92 16.98
C ASN A 11 13.38 -4.11 15.83
N ILE A 12 12.08 -3.81 15.92
CA ILE A 12 11.36 -2.97 14.96
C ILE A 12 11.04 -1.62 15.60
N ALA A 13 11.37 -0.53 14.90
CA ALA A 13 11.12 0.84 15.33
C ALA A 13 10.58 1.69 14.19
N TYR A 14 10.02 2.85 14.51
CA TYR A 14 9.79 3.91 13.56
C TYR A 14 11.03 4.80 13.43
N GLY A 15 11.21 5.37 12.26
CA GLY A 15 12.30 6.29 12.00
C GLY A 15 11.96 7.34 10.94
N ILE A 16 12.81 8.34 10.88
CA ILE A 16 12.75 9.40 9.88
C ILE A 16 13.99 9.26 8.99
N ILE A 17 13.77 9.16 7.68
CA ILE A 17 14.85 9.11 6.70
C ILE A 17 15.29 10.54 6.36
N GLU A 18 16.55 10.85 6.61
CA GLU A 18 17.21 12.10 6.24
C GLU A 18 18.50 11.79 5.45
N GLY A 19 18.48 12.09 4.15
CA GLY A 19 19.56 11.67 3.24
C GLY A 19 19.69 10.15 3.17
N ASP A 20 20.85 9.64 3.51
CA ASP A 20 21.21 8.22 3.57
C ASP A 20 21.18 7.62 5.00
N GLN A 21 20.54 8.32 5.92
CA GLN A 21 20.45 7.92 7.33
C GLN A 21 19.00 7.71 7.77
N VAL A 22 18.82 6.85 8.77
CA VAL A 22 17.57 6.66 9.51
C VAL A 22 17.81 7.14 10.95
N ILE A 23 17.02 8.10 11.39
CA ILE A 23 16.96 8.58 12.76
C ILE A 23 15.81 7.86 13.45
N GLU A 24 16.11 7.05 14.45
CA GLU A 24 15.08 6.36 15.23
C GLU A 24 14.24 7.35 16.02
N VAL A 25 12.96 7.05 16.20
CA VAL A 25 12.05 7.83 17.02
C VAL A 25 11.42 6.98 18.11
N GLU A 26 11.26 7.55 19.29
CA GLU A 26 10.32 7.08 20.30
C GLU A 26 8.93 7.58 19.97
N GLY A 27 7.91 6.71 20.06
CA GLY A 27 6.56 7.04 19.66
C GLY A 27 6.24 6.61 18.21
N THR A 28 5.25 7.23 17.60
CA THR A 28 4.74 6.85 16.28
C THR A 28 4.36 8.05 15.43
N PRO A 29 4.30 7.91 14.10
CA PRO A 29 3.80 8.99 13.23
C PRO A 29 2.31 9.30 13.42
N PHE A 30 1.57 8.45 14.17
CA PHE A 30 0.14 8.60 14.39
C PHE A 30 -0.21 9.35 15.69
N ASP A 31 0.80 9.63 16.51
CA ASP A 31 0.67 10.31 17.79
C ASP A 31 1.90 11.23 18.03
N THR A 32 2.32 11.38 19.24
CA THR A 32 3.53 12.09 19.60
C THR A 32 4.78 11.25 19.31
N TYR A 33 5.85 11.90 18.93
CA TYR A 33 7.15 11.26 18.75
C TYR A 33 8.30 12.20 19.14
N THR A 34 9.42 11.58 19.48
CA THR A 34 10.68 12.30 19.77
C THR A 34 11.82 11.61 19.01
N LYS A 35 12.64 12.38 18.30
CA LYS A 35 13.87 11.86 17.71
C LYS A 35 14.83 11.43 18.80
N THR A 36 15.39 10.24 18.68
CA THR A 36 16.43 9.75 19.57
C THR A 36 17.83 10.13 19.06
N SER A 37 18.85 9.79 19.81
CA SER A 37 20.24 9.90 19.35
C SER A 37 20.70 8.69 18.51
N ASN A 38 19.84 7.67 18.31
CA ASN A 38 20.17 6.51 17.51
C ASN A 38 20.00 6.82 16.03
N VAL A 39 21.12 6.93 15.34
CA VAL A 39 21.20 7.22 13.90
C VAL A 39 21.96 6.11 13.22
N GLN A 40 21.40 5.56 12.17
CA GLN A 40 22.00 4.44 11.42
C GLN A 40 22.02 4.74 9.92
N PRO A 41 23.02 4.22 9.18
CA PRO A 41 22.95 4.25 7.72
C PRO A 41 21.70 3.53 7.20
N LEU A 42 20.99 4.11 6.25
CA LEU A 42 19.83 3.49 5.63
C LEU A 42 20.16 2.11 5.03
N SER A 43 21.38 1.94 4.52
CA SER A 43 21.88 0.67 3.97
C SER A 43 22.14 -0.41 5.00
N SER A 44 22.16 -0.09 6.29
CA SER A 44 22.42 -1.05 7.38
C SER A 44 21.16 -1.55 8.08
N VAL A 45 20.01 -1.00 7.75
CA VAL A 45 18.72 -1.40 8.31
C VAL A 45 17.87 -2.12 7.26
N LYS A 46 16.97 -2.98 7.72
CA LYS A 46 15.94 -3.55 6.86
C LYS A 46 14.69 -2.69 6.96
N LEU A 47 14.20 -2.18 5.84
CA LEU A 47 12.90 -1.51 5.80
C LEU A 47 11.78 -2.53 5.98
N GLU A 48 10.82 -2.19 6.81
CA GLU A 48 9.63 -2.99 7.09
C GLU A 48 8.41 -2.33 6.44
N VAL A 49 7.29 -3.05 6.37
CA VAL A 49 6.01 -2.46 5.95
C VAL A 49 5.78 -1.18 6.74
N PRO A 50 5.65 -0.02 6.11
CA PRO A 50 5.69 1.28 6.80
C PRO A 50 4.54 1.45 7.80
N VAL A 51 3.40 0.82 7.52
CA VAL A 51 2.20 0.85 8.38
C VAL A 51 1.54 -0.52 8.36
N ILE A 52 1.24 -1.07 9.53
CA ILE A 52 0.34 -2.22 9.64
C ILE A 52 -1.05 -1.67 9.99
N PRO A 53 -1.92 -1.50 9.01
CA PRO A 53 -3.21 -0.86 9.23
C PRO A 53 -4.20 -1.83 9.89
N PRO A 54 -5.09 -1.38 10.77
CA PRO A 54 -6.18 -2.21 11.29
C PRO A 54 -7.20 -2.56 10.21
N THR A 55 -7.27 -1.77 9.16
CA THR A 55 -8.11 -2.00 7.98
C THR A 55 -7.38 -1.50 6.74
N PHE A 56 -7.34 -2.35 5.72
CA PHE A 56 -6.71 -2.05 4.45
C PHE A 56 -7.76 -2.09 3.34
N TYR A 57 -7.84 -0.99 2.58
CA TYR A 57 -8.74 -0.83 1.45
C TYR A 57 -7.95 -0.60 0.16
N ALA A 58 -8.58 -0.94 -0.97
CA ALA A 58 -8.14 -0.47 -2.28
C ALA A 58 -9.35 0.02 -3.06
N ALA A 59 -9.16 1.08 -3.84
CA ALA A 59 -10.16 1.57 -4.77
C ALA A 59 -9.96 0.87 -6.12
N GLY A 60 -10.97 0.15 -6.60
CA GLY A 60 -10.96 -0.45 -7.93
C GLY A 60 -11.29 0.60 -9.00
N ILE A 61 -10.75 0.40 -10.22
CA ILE A 61 -11.07 1.20 -11.41
C ILE A 61 -10.96 2.71 -11.12
N ASN A 62 -9.82 3.14 -10.54
CA ASN A 62 -9.68 4.47 -9.96
C ASN A 62 -8.87 5.47 -10.83
N TYR A 63 -8.20 5.01 -11.88
CA TYR A 63 -7.38 5.85 -12.76
C TYR A 63 -8.09 6.07 -14.11
N PRO A 64 -8.57 7.29 -14.41
CA PRO A 64 -9.32 7.59 -15.64
C PRO A 64 -8.58 7.23 -16.93
N GLU A 65 -7.27 7.47 -16.97
CA GLU A 65 -6.43 7.13 -18.12
C GLU A 65 -6.39 5.62 -18.35
N HIS A 66 -6.31 4.82 -17.28
CA HIS A 66 -6.34 3.36 -17.36
C HIS A 66 -7.70 2.87 -17.90
N ILE A 67 -8.80 3.45 -17.44
CA ILE A 67 -10.16 3.12 -17.90
C ILE A 67 -10.29 3.40 -19.39
N THR A 68 -9.84 4.59 -19.82
CA THR A 68 -9.87 5.01 -21.23
C THR A 68 -9.04 4.08 -22.11
N TRP A 69 -7.84 3.74 -21.67
CA TRP A 69 -6.96 2.83 -22.39
C TRP A 69 -7.55 1.40 -22.47
N ALA A 70 -8.11 0.88 -21.40
CA ALA A 70 -8.73 -0.44 -21.36
C ALA A 70 -9.96 -0.52 -22.29
N ALA A 71 -10.82 0.50 -22.24
CA ALA A 71 -11.98 0.62 -23.11
C ALA A 71 -11.58 0.64 -24.61
N ALA A 72 -10.56 1.40 -24.95
CA ALA A 72 -10.05 1.47 -26.33
C ALA A 72 -9.53 0.10 -26.82
N LYS A 73 -8.90 -0.70 -25.95
CA LYS A 73 -8.40 -2.03 -26.32
C LYS A 73 -9.50 -3.01 -26.72
N VAL A 74 -10.66 -2.89 -26.09
CA VAL A 74 -11.81 -3.78 -26.35
C VAL A 74 -12.87 -3.13 -27.24
N GLY A 75 -12.63 -1.92 -27.73
CA GLY A 75 -13.51 -1.21 -28.64
C GLY A 75 -14.82 -0.70 -28.01
N THR A 76 -14.79 -0.41 -26.70
CA THR A 76 -15.94 0.12 -25.95
C THR A 76 -15.71 1.59 -25.57
N GLN A 77 -16.78 2.25 -25.09
CA GLN A 77 -16.64 3.58 -24.48
C GLN A 77 -16.16 3.45 -23.03
N PRO A 78 -15.31 4.36 -22.55
CA PRO A 78 -14.89 4.36 -21.16
C PRO A 78 -16.07 4.69 -20.24
N ASP A 79 -16.27 3.86 -19.21
CA ASP A 79 -17.27 4.07 -18.15
C ASP A 79 -16.54 4.42 -16.86
N ILE A 80 -16.42 5.71 -16.57
CA ILE A 80 -15.75 6.23 -15.38
C ILE A 80 -16.73 6.18 -14.21
N PRO A 81 -16.42 5.43 -13.13
CA PRO A 81 -17.31 5.34 -11.96
C PRO A 81 -17.58 6.72 -11.34
N LYS A 82 -18.82 6.97 -10.96
CA LYS A 82 -19.22 8.21 -10.27
C LYS A 82 -18.86 8.22 -8.79
N ALA A 83 -18.53 7.06 -8.22
CA ALA A 83 -18.10 6.89 -6.84
C ALA A 83 -17.01 5.81 -6.80
N ALA A 84 -16.13 5.90 -5.80
CA ALA A 84 -15.08 4.92 -5.61
C ALA A 84 -15.67 3.52 -5.33
N ASP A 85 -15.22 2.53 -6.07
CA ASP A 85 -15.49 1.11 -5.79
C ASP A 85 -14.40 0.63 -4.82
N VAL A 86 -14.75 0.53 -3.52
CA VAL A 86 -13.78 0.25 -2.47
C VAL A 86 -13.96 -1.18 -1.95
N GLY A 87 -12.91 -1.96 -2.08
CA GLY A 87 -12.82 -3.32 -1.53
C GLY A 87 -11.80 -3.45 -0.41
N TYR A 88 -11.96 -4.49 0.40
CA TYR A 88 -10.96 -4.85 1.40
C TYR A 88 -9.74 -5.51 0.77
N ARG A 89 -8.58 -5.29 1.41
CA ARG A 89 -7.36 -6.05 1.15
C ARG A 89 -6.90 -6.71 2.44
N ALA A 90 -6.29 -7.89 2.29
CA ALA A 90 -5.77 -8.66 3.42
C ALA A 90 -4.51 -8.01 3.99
N VAL A 91 -4.51 -7.69 5.27
CA VAL A 91 -3.34 -7.11 5.96
C VAL A 91 -2.17 -8.10 6.00
N ASN A 92 -2.43 -9.40 6.06
CA ASN A 92 -1.40 -10.45 6.01
C ASN A 92 -0.75 -10.62 4.62
N ALA A 93 -1.30 -10.02 3.57
CA ALA A 93 -0.67 -9.99 2.26
C ALA A 93 0.40 -8.89 2.11
N LEU A 94 0.48 -7.96 3.09
CA LEU A 94 1.48 -6.90 3.11
C LEU A 94 2.89 -7.46 3.33
N VAL A 95 3.82 -7.06 2.50
CA VAL A 95 5.25 -7.35 2.63
C VAL A 95 6.06 -6.08 2.42
N PRO A 96 7.26 -5.98 3.03
CA PRO A 96 8.09 -4.80 2.88
C PRO A 96 8.75 -4.70 1.50
N THR A 97 9.30 -3.53 1.21
CA THR A 97 10.13 -3.33 0.00
C THR A 97 11.24 -4.37 -0.09
N GLU A 98 11.60 -4.77 -1.31
CA GLU A 98 12.59 -5.82 -1.61
C GLU A 98 12.22 -7.24 -1.14
N HIS A 99 11.05 -7.42 -0.55
CA HIS A 99 10.56 -8.78 -0.26
C HIS A 99 10.12 -9.45 -1.58
N PRO A 100 10.48 -10.72 -1.82
CA PRO A 100 10.01 -11.43 -3.00
C PRO A 100 8.48 -11.62 -2.96
N ILE A 101 7.85 -11.48 -4.12
CA ILE A 101 6.46 -11.87 -4.32
C ILE A 101 6.46 -13.37 -4.64
N GLU A 102 5.84 -14.15 -3.77
CA GLU A 102 5.76 -15.59 -3.94
C GLU A 102 4.62 -15.96 -4.89
N VAL A 103 4.95 -16.56 -6.02
CA VAL A 103 3.96 -17.06 -6.97
C VAL A 103 3.39 -18.39 -6.46
N PRO A 104 2.09 -18.47 -6.15
CA PRO A 104 1.49 -19.74 -5.72
C PRO A 104 1.63 -20.84 -6.77
N LYS A 105 1.79 -22.10 -6.32
CA LYS A 105 2.02 -23.25 -7.20
C LYS A 105 0.91 -23.50 -8.22
N ASP A 106 -0.29 -23.04 -7.92
CA ASP A 106 -1.49 -23.18 -8.74
C ASP A 106 -1.92 -21.84 -9.37
N ALA A 107 -1.08 -20.80 -9.28
CA ALA A 107 -1.25 -19.60 -10.08
C ALA A 107 -0.94 -19.92 -11.56
N HIS A 108 -1.67 -19.24 -12.43
CA HIS A 108 -1.42 -19.31 -13.86
C HIS A 108 -0.37 -18.28 -14.30
N GLU A 109 -0.09 -18.20 -15.58
CA GLU A 109 0.96 -17.33 -16.12
C GLU A 109 0.53 -15.84 -16.24
N ASP A 110 -0.56 -15.44 -15.58
CA ASP A 110 -1.14 -14.09 -15.71
C ASP A 110 -1.08 -13.29 -14.39
N LEU A 111 0.04 -13.41 -13.67
CA LEU A 111 0.33 -12.58 -12.52
C LEU A 111 0.83 -11.21 -12.97
N GLN A 112 0.14 -10.15 -12.55
CA GLN A 112 0.45 -8.79 -12.97
C GLN A 112 0.61 -7.85 -11.77
N TYR A 113 1.47 -6.85 -11.93
CA TYR A 113 1.60 -5.75 -10.99
C TYR A 113 0.56 -4.67 -11.27
N GLU A 114 0.19 -3.93 -10.23
CA GLU A 114 -0.63 -2.71 -10.30
C GLU A 114 0.00 -1.66 -9.38
N GLY A 115 0.77 -0.72 -9.94
CA GLY A 115 1.36 0.37 -9.16
C GLY A 115 0.29 1.33 -8.66
N GLU A 116 0.27 1.57 -7.34
CA GLU A 116 -0.78 2.31 -6.65
C GLU A 116 -0.22 3.45 -5.80
N LEU A 117 -0.91 4.58 -5.79
CA LEU A 117 -0.73 5.63 -4.80
C LEU A 117 -1.51 5.26 -3.54
N VAL A 118 -0.81 5.07 -2.44
CA VAL A 118 -1.42 4.69 -1.16
C VAL A 118 -1.51 5.89 -0.23
N ALA A 119 -2.71 6.23 0.22
CA ALA A 119 -2.94 7.24 1.24
C ALA A 119 -3.02 6.58 2.63
N VAL A 120 -2.15 7.00 3.53
CA VAL A 120 -2.15 6.55 4.93
C VAL A 120 -3.02 7.50 5.75
N ILE A 121 -4.14 6.99 6.25
CA ILE A 121 -5.05 7.76 7.11
C ILE A 121 -4.45 7.88 8.51
N GLY A 122 -4.20 9.11 8.95
CA GLY A 122 -3.54 9.41 10.22
C GLY A 122 -4.48 9.70 11.38
N LYS A 123 -5.73 10.03 11.10
CA LYS A 123 -6.72 10.39 12.13
C LYS A 123 -8.03 9.67 11.88
N LYS A 124 -8.68 9.23 12.95
CA LYS A 124 -10.03 8.66 12.85
C LYS A 124 -11.00 9.71 12.29
N CYS A 125 -11.73 9.33 11.23
CA CYS A 125 -12.69 10.24 10.58
C CYS A 125 -13.95 9.50 10.13
N ARG A 126 -15.02 10.27 9.96
CA ARG A 126 -16.29 9.81 9.40
C ARG A 126 -17.07 11.02 8.87
N ASN A 127 -17.70 10.87 7.71
CA ASN A 127 -18.51 11.94 7.08
C ASN A 127 -17.72 13.24 6.87
N VAL A 128 -16.45 13.10 6.47
CA VAL A 128 -15.58 14.23 6.18
C VAL A 128 -15.93 14.77 4.80
N THR A 129 -15.94 16.08 4.65
CA THR A 129 -16.16 16.73 3.36
C THR A 129 -14.92 16.63 2.48
N GLU A 130 -15.07 16.75 1.17
CA GLU A 130 -13.97 16.63 0.21
C GLU A 130 -12.84 17.63 0.48
N ASP A 131 -13.17 18.88 0.78
CA ASP A 131 -12.20 19.94 1.09
C ASP A 131 -11.41 19.70 2.38
N GLN A 132 -11.92 18.89 3.31
CA GLN A 132 -11.27 18.53 4.56
C GLN A 132 -10.56 17.17 4.51
N ALA A 133 -10.77 16.37 3.47
CA ALA A 133 -10.31 14.98 3.43
C ALA A 133 -8.80 14.84 3.63
N LEU A 134 -8.01 15.73 3.05
CA LEU A 134 -6.55 15.70 3.14
C LEU A 134 -6.02 16.01 4.56
N ASP A 135 -6.78 16.66 5.42
CA ASP A 135 -6.39 16.91 6.81
C ASP A 135 -6.30 15.64 7.66
N TYR A 136 -6.88 14.55 7.16
CA TYR A 136 -6.87 13.24 7.80
C TYR A 136 -5.81 12.29 7.23
N VAL A 137 -5.15 12.68 6.15
CA VAL A 137 -4.06 11.90 5.53
C VAL A 137 -2.75 12.22 6.24
N LEU A 138 -2.12 11.20 6.82
CA LEU A 138 -0.78 11.31 7.44
C LEU A 138 0.30 11.49 6.37
N GLY A 139 0.17 10.80 5.27
CA GLY A 139 1.14 10.83 4.19
C GLY A 139 0.76 9.87 3.06
N LEU A 140 1.62 9.84 2.06
CA LEU A 140 1.48 9.02 0.87
C LEU A 140 2.65 8.04 0.77
N THR A 141 2.37 6.86 0.24
CA THR A 141 3.39 5.89 -0.14
C THR A 141 2.99 5.20 -1.45
N ILE A 142 3.86 4.34 -1.95
CA ILE A 142 3.62 3.53 -3.14
C ILE A 142 3.30 2.12 -2.67
N GLY A 143 2.35 1.48 -3.32
CA GLY A 143 2.03 0.08 -3.13
C GLY A 143 1.91 -0.63 -4.48
N ASN A 144 1.71 -1.93 -4.44
CA ASN A 144 1.50 -2.74 -5.61
C ASN A 144 0.34 -3.71 -5.34
N ASP A 145 -0.78 -3.50 -6.02
CA ASP A 145 -1.97 -4.37 -5.89
C ASP A 145 -1.84 -5.59 -6.82
N VAL A 146 -0.84 -6.43 -6.57
CA VAL A 146 -0.54 -7.63 -7.37
C VAL A 146 -1.78 -8.46 -7.55
N SER A 147 -2.01 -8.88 -8.79
CA SER A 147 -3.25 -9.53 -9.21
C SER A 147 -2.98 -10.76 -10.08
N GLU A 148 -3.59 -11.89 -9.76
CA GLU A 148 -3.63 -13.04 -10.64
C GLU A 148 -4.90 -12.96 -11.50
N ARG A 149 -4.74 -12.65 -12.78
CA ARG A 149 -5.82 -12.28 -13.69
C ARG A 149 -6.75 -13.45 -14.06
N THR A 150 -6.23 -14.66 -14.07
CA THR A 150 -7.05 -15.84 -14.35
C THR A 150 -8.02 -16.11 -13.19
N TRP A 151 -7.53 -15.96 -11.96
CA TRP A 151 -8.40 -16.06 -10.78
C TRP A 151 -9.40 -14.91 -10.71
N GLN A 152 -8.97 -13.69 -11.04
CA GLN A 152 -9.82 -12.50 -11.04
C GLN A 152 -11.08 -12.66 -11.89
N LYS A 153 -11.00 -13.35 -13.03
CA LYS A 153 -12.16 -13.60 -13.93
C LYS A 153 -13.24 -14.46 -13.28
N ASN A 154 -12.87 -15.30 -12.32
CA ASN A 154 -13.76 -16.28 -11.69
C ASN A 154 -13.98 -16.04 -10.18
N ASP A 155 -13.27 -15.09 -9.60
CA ASP A 155 -13.34 -14.72 -8.19
C ASP A 155 -14.29 -13.53 -8.00
N ARG A 156 -15.52 -13.80 -7.61
CA ARG A 156 -16.55 -12.76 -7.42
C ARG A 156 -16.18 -11.69 -6.39
N THR A 157 -15.33 -12.03 -5.44
CA THR A 157 -14.89 -11.13 -4.36
C THR A 157 -13.52 -10.54 -4.62
N MET A 158 -12.84 -10.99 -5.67
CA MET A 158 -11.43 -10.72 -5.95
C MET A 158 -10.50 -11.11 -4.78
N TRP A 159 -11.00 -11.94 -3.85
CA TRP A 159 -10.26 -12.25 -2.62
C TRP A 159 -8.97 -12.99 -2.91
N ARG A 160 -9.06 -14.13 -3.59
CA ARG A 160 -7.89 -14.93 -3.92
C ARG A 160 -6.97 -14.21 -4.91
N ALA A 161 -7.56 -13.60 -5.93
CA ALA A 161 -6.84 -12.93 -7.01
C ALA A 161 -5.94 -11.80 -6.51
N LYS A 162 -6.34 -11.12 -5.41
CA LYS A 162 -5.69 -9.92 -4.91
C LYS A 162 -5.21 -9.97 -3.45
N ASN A 163 -5.51 -11.03 -2.71
CA ASN A 163 -5.20 -11.11 -1.27
C ASN A 163 -4.38 -12.34 -0.88
N THR A 164 -3.78 -13.01 -1.85
CA THR A 164 -2.82 -14.08 -1.61
C THR A 164 -1.58 -13.52 -0.91
N ASP A 165 -0.93 -14.31 -0.10
CA ASP A 165 0.26 -13.91 0.65
C ASP A 165 1.30 -13.26 -0.26
N THR A 166 1.95 -12.21 0.22
CA THR A 166 2.94 -11.39 -0.49
C THR A 166 2.44 -10.52 -1.65
N PHE A 167 1.12 -10.50 -1.94
CA PHE A 167 0.57 -9.76 -3.08
C PHE A 167 0.44 -8.25 -2.82
N LYS A 168 0.91 -7.74 -1.68
CA LYS A 168 0.82 -6.31 -1.33
C LYS A 168 2.18 -5.75 -0.85
N PRO A 169 3.19 -5.74 -1.74
CA PRO A 169 4.44 -5.04 -1.46
C PRO A 169 4.33 -3.52 -1.58
#